data_c695a57e27c1f32c1497d95bea47b163
#
_entry.id   c695a57e27c1f32c1497d95bea47b163
#
_cell.length_a   1.000
_cell.length_b   1.000
_cell.length_c   1.000
_cell.angle_alpha   90.00
_cell.angle_beta   90.00
_cell.angle_gamma   90.00
#
_symmetry.space_group_name_H-M   'P 1'
#
loop_
_entity.id
_entity.type
_entity.pdbx_description
1 polymer ?
#
loop_
_entity_poly.entity_id
_entity_poly.type
_entity_poly.pdbx_seq_one_letter_code
_entity_poly.pdbx_strand_id
1 'polypeptide(L)'
;MKAGQTLSDGAITPKDILSIKGPTAVQEYIVNEIQEVYRLQGVKINDKHFEVIVRQMMRKVQINEAGDTKFLENNAVNKWEFMVENDKIFGKKVVTDPGGSTELKAGQIVSVRKLRDENSALKRNDAKPVESRDALTATAEPLLQGITKASLHTDSFISAASFQETTKVLNQAAVSGKVDHMLGLKENVIVGHKIPAGTGMKKFRDLLVGSVDDLNRMTNEEEEVVEVKNEG
;
A
#
# COMPACT_ATOMS: atom_id res chain seq x y z
N MET A 1 30.71 -12.30 -22.12
CA MET A 1 30.32 -11.52 -20.93
C MET A 1 28.82 -11.46 -20.81
N LYS A 2 28.28 -11.54 -19.57
CA LYS A 2 26.85 -11.39 -19.32
C LYS A 2 26.58 -9.97 -18.77
N ALA A 3 25.38 -9.44 -19.02
CA ALA A 3 24.98 -8.14 -18.44
C ALA A 3 25.09 -8.19 -16.90
N GLY A 4 25.71 -7.16 -16.31
CA GLY A 4 25.95 -7.09 -14.87
C GLY A 4 27.12 -7.92 -14.35
N GLN A 5 27.97 -8.47 -15.21
CA GLN A 5 29.21 -9.10 -14.78
C GLN A 5 30.24 -8.04 -14.42
N THR A 6 30.86 -8.16 -13.24
CA THR A 6 31.94 -7.27 -12.80
C THR A 6 33.16 -7.43 -13.67
N LEU A 7 33.77 -6.34 -14.12
CA LEU A 7 34.98 -6.33 -14.95
C LEU A 7 36.23 -6.08 -14.14
N SER A 8 36.12 -5.47 -12.99
CA SER A 8 37.22 -5.16 -12.07
C SER A 8 36.76 -5.33 -10.64
N ASP A 9 37.70 -5.55 -9.73
CA ASP A 9 37.41 -5.55 -8.29
C ASP A 9 37.12 -4.12 -7.84
N GLY A 10 36.09 -3.95 -7.00
CA GLY A 10 35.68 -2.67 -6.45
C GLY A 10 34.27 -2.71 -5.86
N ALA A 11 33.95 -1.69 -5.06
CA ALA A 11 32.62 -1.55 -4.49
C ALA A 11 31.61 -1.17 -5.58
N ILE A 12 30.55 -1.96 -5.68
CA ILE A 12 29.46 -1.72 -6.62
C ILE A 12 28.33 -0.99 -5.86
N THR A 13 27.76 0.03 -6.49
CA THR A 13 26.62 0.70 -5.85
C THR A 13 25.36 -0.19 -5.91
N PRO A 14 24.61 -0.33 -4.80
CA PRO A 14 23.39 -1.13 -4.81
C PRO A 14 22.36 -0.65 -5.84
N LYS A 15 22.38 0.65 -6.20
CA LYS A 15 21.52 1.21 -7.25
C LYS A 15 21.82 0.64 -8.63
N ASP A 16 23.11 0.48 -8.98
CA ASP A 16 23.51 -0.08 -10.27
C ASP A 16 23.14 -1.56 -10.36
N ILE A 17 23.27 -2.30 -9.25
CA ILE A 17 22.80 -3.68 -9.19
C ILE A 17 21.28 -3.74 -9.40
N LEU A 18 20.53 -2.80 -8.80
CA LEU A 18 19.08 -2.74 -8.95
C LEU A 18 18.65 -2.52 -10.40
N SER A 19 19.30 -1.58 -11.08
CA SER A 19 18.96 -1.23 -12.46
C SER A 19 19.34 -2.33 -13.47
N ILE A 20 20.44 -3.07 -13.21
CA ILE A 20 21.00 -4.04 -14.17
C ILE A 20 20.50 -5.47 -13.89
N LYS A 21 20.57 -5.90 -12.61
CA LYS A 21 20.27 -7.29 -12.20
C LYS A 21 18.89 -7.46 -11.56
N GLY A 22 18.24 -6.35 -11.19
CA GLY A 22 16.91 -6.35 -10.59
C GLY A 22 16.89 -6.49 -9.06
N PRO A 23 15.68 -6.50 -8.47
CA PRO A 23 15.49 -6.38 -7.02
C PRO A 23 16.04 -7.56 -6.21
N THR A 24 15.92 -8.79 -6.72
CA THR A 24 16.39 -9.99 -6.01
C THR A 24 17.90 -9.98 -5.81
N ALA A 25 18.66 -9.61 -6.85
CA ALA A 25 20.12 -9.57 -6.78
C ALA A 25 20.62 -8.49 -5.79
N VAL A 26 19.91 -7.36 -5.67
CA VAL A 26 20.25 -6.32 -4.67
C VAL A 26 19.99 -6.82 -3.26
N GLN A 27 18.90 -7.54 -3.04
CA GLN A 27 18.58 -8.09 -1.71
C GLN A 27 19.64 -9.06 -1.25
N GLU A 28 20.03 -10.01 -2.12
CA GLU A 28 21.11 -10.96 -1.85
C GLU A 28 22.45 -10.26 -1.59
N TYR A 29 22.78 -9.28 -2.43
CA TYR A 29 24.01 -8.51 -2.27
C TYR A 29 24.08 -7.80 -0.92
N ILE A 30 23.03 -7.04 -0.55
CA ILE A 30 23.01 -6.29 0.71
C ILE A 30 23.09 -7.24 1.92
N VAL A 31 22.34 -8.35 1.91
CA VAL A 31 22.37 -9.32 3.02
C VAL A 31 23.76 -9.94 3.16
N ASN A 32 24.40 -10.33 2.06
CA ASN A 32 25.74 -10.92 2.05
C ASN A 32 26.81 -9.95 2.57
N GLU A 33 26.81 -8.71 2.09
CA GLU A 33 27.76 -7.68 2.53
C GLU A 33 27.63 -7.37 4.03
N ILE A 34 26.39 -7.26 4.54
CA ILE A 34 26.15 -7.04 5.97
C ILE A 34 26.61 -8.24 6.78
N GLN A 35 26.29 -9.45 6.34
CA GLN A 35 26.71 -10.67 7.03
C GLN A 35 28.22 -10.86 7.05
N GLU A 36 28.90 -10.48 5.98
CA GLU A 36 30.37 -10.52 5.93
C GLU A 36 30.99 -9.63 7.03
N VAL A 37 30.51 -8.38 7.16
CA VAL A 37 30.97 -7.48 8.21
C VAL A 37 30.74 -8.05 9.61
N TYR A 38 29.58 -8.64 9.89
CA TYR A 38 29.30 -9.25 11.20
C TYR A 38 30.15 -10.50 11.44
N ARG A 39 30.37 -11.34 10.44
CA ARG A 39 31.25 -12.52 10.54
C ARG A 39 32.68 -12.15 10.84
N LEU A 40 33.21 -11.07 10.23
CA LEU A 40 34.55 -10.55 10.53
C LEU A 40 34.69 -10.13 12.00
N GLN A 41 33.61 -9.69 12.62
CA GLN A 41 33.56 -9.33 14.05
C GLN A 41 33.22 -10.51 14.98
N GLY A 42 33.11 -11.72 14.44
CA GLY A 42 32.76 -12.93 15.21
C GLY A 42 31.29 -13.01 15.68
N VAL A 43 30.42 -12.14 15.16
CA VAL A 43 29.00 -12.09 15.52
C VAL A 43 28.19 -12.96 14.55
N LYS A 44 27.34 -13.84 15.09
CA LYS A 44 26.43 -14.68 14.30
C LYS A 44 25.01 -14.15 14.42
N ILE A 45 24.44 -13.68 13.30
CA ILE A 45 23.06 -13.19 13.23
C ILE A 45 22.36 -13.97 12.11
N ASN A 46 21.08 -14.30 12.31
CA ASN A 46 20.29 -14.96 11.28
C ASN A 46 19.95 -13.96 10.15
N ASP A 47 20.07 -14.41 8.91
CA ASP A 47 19.84 -13.61 7.70
C ASP A 47 18.43 -12.97 7.68
N LYS A 48 17.43 -13.62 8.27
CA LYS A 48 16.05 -13.14 8.34
C LYS A 48 15.89 -11.77 8.98
N HIS A 49 16.75 -11.41 9.91
CA HIS A 49 16.73 -10.08 10.54
C HIS A 49 17.09 -8.97 9.53
N PHE A 50 18.03 -9.25 8.63
CA PHE A 50 18.41 -8.32 7.54
C PHE A 50 17.41 -8.34 6.40
N GLU A 51 16.91 -9.52 6.02
CA GLU A 51 15.93 -9.69 4.95
C GLU A 51 14.66 -8.86 5.19
N VAL A 52 14.15 -8.83 6.44
CA VAL A 52 12.99 -8.01 6.81
C VAL A 52 13.26 -6.52 6.62
N ILE A 53 14.45 -6.05 7.00
CA ILE A 53 14.84 -4.64 6.84
C ILE A 53 14.99 -4.29 5.36
N VAL A 54 15.70 -5.11 4.59
CA VAL A 54 15.92 -4.89 3.16
C VAL A 54 14.60 -4.91 2.39
N ARG A 55 13.67 -5.81 2.74
CA ARG A 55 12.32 -5.82 2.19
C ARG A 55 11.61 -4.49 2.42
N GLN A 56 11.74 -3.91 3.62
CA GLN A 56 11.13 -2.62 3.94
C GLN A 56 11.79 -1.46 3.17
N MET A 57 13.10 -1.51 2.93
CA MET A 57 13.83 -0.54 2.11
C MET A 57 13.37 -0.54 0.63
N MET A 58 12.84 -1.67 0.14
CA MET A 58 12.37 -1.85 -1.24
C MET A 58 10.85 -1.88 -1.37
N ARG A 59 10.13 -1.37 -0.38
CA ARG A 59 8.66 -1.35 -0.38
C ARG A 59 8.06 -0.39 -1.40
N LYS A 60 8.79 0.65 -1.79
CA LYS A 60 8.31 1.70 -2.69
C LYS A 60 8.83 1.54 -4.10
N VAL A 61 8.06 2.05 -5.04
CA VAL A 61 8.40 2.21 -6.44
C VAL A 61 8.34 3.68 -6.82
N GLN A 62 9.16 4.10 -7.76
CA GLN A 62 9.13 5.43 -8.35
C GLN A 62 8.33 5.38 -9.65
N ILE A 63 7.35 6.25 -9.78
CA ILE A 63 6.54 6.35 -10.99
C ILE A 63 7.34 7.04 -12.07
N ASN A 64 7.49 6.41 -13.24
CA ASN A 64 8.11 7.01 -14.42
C ASN A 64 7.07 7.72 -15.26
N GLU A 65 6.02 7.00 -15.66
CA GLU A 65 4.90 7.56 -16.42
C GLU A 65 3.61 7.27 -15.66
N ALA A 66 2.82 8.30 -15.46
CA ALA A 66 1.58 8.18 -14.70
C ALA A 66 0.43 7.54 -15.51
N GLY A 67 0.47 7.61 -16.85
CA GLY A 67 -0.62 7.14 -17.69
C GLY A 67 -1.95 7.82 -17.33
N ASP A 68 -3.01 7.02 -17.29
CA ASP A 68 -4.36 7.47 -16.89
C ASP A 68 -4.65 7.22 -15.40
N THR A 69 -3.62 6.97 -14.58
CA THR A 69 -3.75 6.76 -13.14
C THR A 69 -3.79 8.08 -12.37
N LYS A 70 -4.15 8.01 -11.08
CA LYS A 70 -4.11 9.18 -10.18
C LYS A 70 -2.69 9.59 -9.73
N PHE A 71 -1.67 8.86 -10.15
CA PHE A 71 -0.30 9.11 -9.71
C PHE A 71 0.31 10.32 -10.40
N LEU A 72 1.30 10.89 -9.73
CA LEU A 72 2.16 11.92 -10.30
C LEU A 72 3.50 11.31 -10.69
N GLU A 73 4.08 11.79 -11.78
CA GLU A 73 5.40 11.40 -12.24
C GLU A 73 6.47 11.72 -11.19
N ASN A 74 7.50 10.89 -11.12
CA ASN A 74 8.59 10.97 -10.14
C ASN A 74 8.17 10.81 -8.67
N ASN A 75 6.91 10.47 -8.38
CA ASN A 75 6.47 10.23 -7.01
C ASN A 75 6.82 8.80 -6.56
N ALA A 76 7.17 8.66 -5.26
CA ALA A 76 7.48 7.38 -4.65
C ALA A 76 6.22 6.82 -3.95
N VAL A 77 5.64 5.76 -4.50
CA VAL A 77 4.40 5.15 -4.06
C VAL A 77 4.66 3.74 -3.51
N ASN A 78 3.80 3.24 -2.64
CA ASN A 78 3.87 1.85 -2.18
C ASN A 78 3.60 0.89 -3.35
N LYS A 79 4.44 -0.14 -3.48
CA LYS A 79 4.30 -1.15 -4.54
C LYS A 79 2.90 -1.77 -4.60
N TRP A 80 2.30 -2.02 -3.45
CA TRP A 80 0.94 -2.55 -3.37
C TRP A 80 -0.10 -1.56 -3.93
N GLU A 81 -0.03 -0.29 -3.53
CA GLU A 81 -0.95 0.74 -4.02
C GLU A 81 -0.83 0.91 -5.54
N PHE A 82 0.40 0.90 -6.05
CA PHE A 82 0.68 0.94 -7.49
C PHE A 82 0.01 -0.23 -8.24
N MET A 83 0.13 -1.45 -7.72
CA MET A 83 -0.51 -2.62 -8.34
C MET A 83 -2.05 -2.51 -8.34
N VAL A 84 -2.62 -2.15 -7.20
CA VAL A 84 -4.09 -1.99 -7.06
C VAL A 84 -4.65 -0.92 -7.99
N GLU A 85 -3.96 0.21 -8.16
CA GLU A 85 -4.42 1.27 -9.08
C GLU A 85 -4.30 0.84 -10.55
N ASN A 86 -3.22 0.17 -10.92
CA ASN A 86 -3.07 -0.37 -12.28
C ASN A 86 -4.13 -1.44 -12.58
N ASP A 87 -4.44 -2.33 -11.63
CA ASP A 87 -5.50 -3.33 -11.78
C ASP A 87 -6.89 -2.69 -11.98
N LYS A 88 -7.15 -1.55 -11.30
CA LYS A 88 -8.41 -0.82 -11.49
C LYS A 88 -8.57 -0.26 -12.90
N ILE A 89 -7.47 0.09 -13.55
CA ILE A 89 -7.47 0.73 -14.88
C ILE A 89 -7.30 -0.30 -15.98
N PHE A 90 -6.62 -1.39 -15.70
CA PHE A 90 -6.35 -2.44 -16.67
C PHE A 90 -7.62 -2.92 -17.37
N GLY A 91 -7.58 -2.96 -18.71
CA GLY A 91 -8.71 -3.39 -19.54
C GLY A 91 -9.89 -2.41 -19.61
N LYS A 92 -9.75 -1.18 -19.09
CA LYS A 92 -10.75 -0.12 -19.27
C LYS A 92 -10.42 0.78 -20.44
N LYS A 93 -11.38 1.64 -20.79
CA LYS A 93 -11.24 2.61 -21.86
C LYS A 93 -11.45 4.04 -21.35
N VAL A 94 -10.72 4.97 -21.92
CA VAL A 94 -10.86 6.40 -21.67
C VAL A 94 -11.68 7.00 -22.80
N VAL A 95 -12.73 7.74 -22.45
CA VAL A 95 -13.57 8.45 -23.40
C VAL A 95 -12.79 9.62 -23.98
N THR A 96 -12.59 9.64 -25.30
CA THR A 96 -11.93 10.74 -26.01
C THR A 96 -12.96 11.79 -26.44
N ASP A 97 -14.03 11.34 -27.09
CA ASP A 97 -15.16 12.20 -27.49
C ASP A 97 -16.46 11.54 -26.98
N PRO A 98 -17.24 12.22 -26.13
CA PRO A 98 -18.50 11.69 -25.62
C PRO A 98 -19.60 11.58 -26.70
N GLY A 99 -19.41 12.16 -27.88
CA GLY A 99 -20.41 12.10 -28.97
C GLY A 99 -21.78 12.59 -28.53
N GLY A 100 -22.82 11.76 -28.70
CA GLY A 100 -24.19 12.04 -28.27
C GLY A 100 -24.52 11.57 -26.84
N SER A 101 -23.59 11.08 -26.07
CA SER A 101 -23.87 10.59 -24.71
C SER A 101 -24.03 11.73 -23.70
N THR A 102 -25.08 11.66 -22.89
CA THR A 102 -25.32 12.58 -21.76
C THR A 102 -24.70 12.09 -20.45
N GLU A 103 -24.37 10.79 -20.35
CA GLU A 103 -23.82 10.19 -19.15
C GLU A 103 -22.30 10.19 -19.07
N LEU A 104 -21.63 10.15 -20.23
CA LEU A 104 -20.19 10.03 -20.31
C LEU A 104 -19.54 11.39 -20.59
N LYS A 105 -18.42 11.65 -19.92
CA LYS A 105 -17.63 12.89 -20.11
C LYS A 105 -16.28 12.56 -20.74
N ALA A 106 -15.72 13.50 -21.49
CA ALA A 106 -14.36 13.37 -22.01
C ALA A 106 -13.35 13.18 -20.87
N GLY A 107 -12.38 12.27 -21.06
CA GLY A 107 -11.40 11.89 -20.04
C GLY A 107 -11.91 10.89 -18.98
N GLN A 108 -13.16 10.48 -19.02
CA GLN A 108 -13.70 9.52 -18.06
C GLN A 108 -13.24 8.09 -18.37
N ILE A 109 -12.81 7.35 -17.34
CA ILE A 109 -12.44 5.93 -17.45
C ILE A 109 -13.68 5.08 -17.25
N VAL A 110 -13.99 4.26 -18.25
CA VAL A 110 -15.17 3.40 -18.26
C VAL A 110 -14.83 1.95 -18.59
N SER A 111 -15.65 1.02 -18.14
CA SER A 111 -15.50 -0.38 -18.53
C SER A 111 -15.93 -0.58 -19.99
N VAL A 112 -15.34 -1.54 -20.67
CA VAL A 112 -15.70 -1.92 -22.05
C VAL A 112 -17.18 -2.27 -22.17
N ARG A 113 -17.75 -2.89 -21.14
CA ARG A 113 -19.17 -3.24 -21.11
C ARG A 113 -20.06 -1.99 -21.10
N LYS A 114 -19.81 -1.05 -20.19
CA LYS A 114 -20.57 0.21 -20.11
C LYS A 114 -20.50 0.99 -21.40
N LEU A 115 -19.31 1.08 -22.01
CA LEU A 115 -19.12 1.75 -23.30
C LEU A 115 -19.92 1.09 -24.44
N ARG A 116 -19.97 -0.25 -24.46
CA ARG A 116 -20.74 -1.00 -25.46
C ARG A 116 -22.25 -0.76 -25.30
N ASP A 117 -22.71 -0.79 -24.04
CA ASP A 117 -24.14 -0.59 -23.73
C ASP A 117 -24.58 0.83 -24.14
N GLU A 118 -23.78 1.85 -23.80
CA GLU A 118 -23.99 3.24 -24.22
C GLU A 118 -23.98 3.41 -25.75
N ASN A 119 -22.96 2.89 -26.43
CA ASN A 119 -22.89 2.96 -27.88
C ASN A 119 -24.07 2.23 -28.57
N SER A 120 -24.60 1.20 -27.96
CA SER A 120 -25.80 0.51 -28.46
C SER A 120 -27.04 1.34 -28.27
N ALA A 121 -27.16 2.09 -27.16
CA ALA A 121 -28.27 3.03 -26.92
C ALA A 121 -28.20 4.22 -27.89
N LEU A 122 -27.00 4.80 -28.06
CA LEU A 122 -26.80 5.92 -28.99
C LEU A 122 -27.14 5.55 -30.46
N LYS A 123 -26.77 4.34 -30.89
CA LYS A 123 -27.10 3.85 -32.23
C LYS A 123 -28.61 3.70 -32.44
N ARG A 124 -29.38 3.32 -31.39
CA ARG A 124 -30.87 3.25 -31.49
C ARG A 124 -31.52 4.63 -31.64
N ASN A 125 -30.84 5.65 -31.10
CA ASN A 125 -31.32 7.05 -31.16
C ASN A 125 -30.70 7.86 -32.31
N ASP A 126 -30.03 7.21 -33.29
CA ASP A 126 -29.31 7.83 -34.40
C ASP A 126 -28.32 8.92 -33.96
N ALA A 127 -27.77 8.83 -32.73
CA ALA A 127 -26.79 9.76 -32.20
C ALA A 127 -25.35 9.30 -32.50
N LYS A 128 -24.40 10.26 -32.48
CA LYS A 128 -22.97 9.97 -32.70
C LYS A 128 -22.43 9.03 -31.60
N PRO A 129 -21.78 7.93 -31.95
CA PRO A 129 -21.21 7.01 -30.96
C PRO A 129 -20.06 7.66 -30.19
N VAL A 130 -19.81 7.16 -28.97
CA VAL A 130 -18.69 7.58 -28.10
C VAL A 130 -17.39 7.05 -28.68
N GLU A 131 -16.40 7.92 -28.87
CA GLU A 131 -15.03 7.55 -29.24
C GLU A 131 -14.21 7.32 -27.97
N SER A 132 -13.39 6.28 -27.98
CA SER A 132 -12.58 5.91 -26.82
C SER A 132 -11.24 5.32 -27.23
N ARG A 133 -10.21 5.52 -26.40
CA ARG A 133 -8.91 4.82 -26.47
C ARG A 133 -8.77 3.84 -25.32
N ASP A 134 -7.83 2.93 -25.42
CA ASP A 134 -7.46 2.08 -24.30
C ASP A 134 -6.80 2.93 -23.18
N ALA A 135 -7.15 2.61 -21.94
CA ALA A 135 -6.56 3.26 -20.78
C ALA A 135 -5.11 2.77 -20.58
N LEU A 136 -4.20 3.72 -20.38
CA LEU A 136 -2.78 3.46 -20.14
C LEU A 136 -2.53 3.29 -18.65
N THR A 137 -1.94 2.16 -18.27
CA THR A 137 -1.48 1.91 -16.91
C THR A 137 -0.20 2.69 -16.61
N ALA A 138 0.04 3.02 -15.34
CA ALA A 138 1.29 3.65 -14.94
C ALA A 138 2.47 2.68 -15.06
N THR A 139 3.64 3.23 -15.40
CA THR A 139 4.92 2.51 -15.35
C THR A 139 5.75 2.98 -14.16
N ALA A 140 6.49 2.07 -13.53
CA ALA A 140 7.31 2.41 -12.38
C ALA A 140 8.57 1.56 -12.31
N GLU A 141 9.60 2.11 -11.67
CA GLU A 141 10.84 1.42 -11.35
C GLU A 141 10.94 1.10 -9.85
N PRO A 142 11.55 -0.03 -9.48
CA PRO A 142 11.79 -0.36 -8.08
C PRO A 142 12.74 0.66 -7.44
N LEU A 143 12.37 1.18 -6.28
CA LEU A 143 13.15 2.18 -5.55
C LEU A 143 13.81 1.55 -4.32
N LEU A 144 15.14 1.66 -4.22
CA LEU A 144 15.88 1.31 -3.02
C LEU A 144 16.03 2.56 -2.14
N GLN A 145 15.43 2.55 -0.96
CA GLN A 145 15.56 3.61 0.04
C GLN A 145 16.57 3.23 1.12
N GLY A 146 17.32 4.21 1.63
CA GLY A 146 18.14 4.00 2.82
C GLY A 146 17.28 3.71 4.05
N ILE A 147 17.86 3.08 5.08
CA ILE A 147 17.15 2.66 6.32
C ILE A 147 16.40 3.83 6.96
N THR A 148 17.06 4.98 7.15
CA THR A 148 16.43 6.16 7.76
C THR A 148 15.23 6.65 6.96
N LYS A 149 15.38 6.76 5.63
CA LYS A 149 14.30 7.21 4.76
C LYS A 149 13.15 6.22 4.74
N ALA A 150 13.43 4.93 4.73
CA ALA A 150 12.41 3.88 4.80
C ALA A 150 11.62 3.92 6.12
N SER A 151 12.28 4.23 7.24
CA SER A 151 11.66 4.34 8.57
C SER A 151 10.79 5.60 8.73
N LEU A 152 11.17 6.71 8.09
CA LEU A 152 10.40 7.97 8.13
C LEU A 152 9.20 7.95 7.17
N HIS A 153 9.28 7.21 6.08
CA HIS A 153 8.22 7.11 5.07
C HIS A 153 7.29 5.90 5.28
N THR A 154 7.06 5.51 6.53
CA THR A 154 6.06 4.51 6.91
C THR A 154 4.64 5.10 6.78
N ASP A 155 3.63 4.21 6.70
CA ASP A 155 2.24 4.64 6.57
C ASP A 155 1.74 5.31 7.87
N SER A 156 2.23 4.87 9.04
CA SER A 156 1.95 5.46 10.33
C SER A 156 2.86 6.67 10.60
N PHE A 157 2.29 7.86 10.72
CA PHE A 157 3.05 9.06 11.09
C PHE A 157 3.47 9.05 12.57
N ILE A 158 2.72 8.39 13.45
CA ILE A 158 3.08 8.23 14.88
C ILE A 158 4.37 7.39 14.99
N SER A 159 4.43 6.29 14.26
CA SER A 159 5.62 5.44 14.21
C SER A 159 6.84 6.18 13.64
N ALA A 160 6.66 6.96 12.59
CA ALA A 160 7.72 7.77 11.99
C ALA A 160 8.20 8.87 12.96
N ALA A 161 7.28 9.61 13.60
CA ALA A 161 7.59 10.69 14.54
C ALA A 161 8.37 10.20 15.77
N SER A 162 8.11 8.97 16.21
CA SER A 162 8.83 8.38 17.34
C SER A 162 10.26 7.93 17.02
N PHE A 163 10.65 7.91 15.74
CA PHE A 163 11.99 7.52 15.31
C PHE A 163 12.95 8.71 15.23
N GLN A 164 12.62 9.69 14.41
CA GLN A 164 13.42 10.93 14.22
C GLN A 164 12.54 12.08 13.73
N GLU A 165 13.03 13.31 13.85
CA GLU A 165 12.39 14.52 13.34
C GLU A 165 10.92 14.68 13.80
N THR A 166 10.65 14.37 15.08
CA THR A 166 9.29 14.32 15.66
C THR A 166 8.44 15.53 15.29
N THR A 167 8.95 16.75 15.53
CA THR A 167 8.23 18.00 15.26
C THR A 167 7.89 18.16 13.79
N LYS A 168 8.84 17.89 12.89
CA LYS A 168 8.68 18.02 11.45
C LYS A 168 7.63 17.03 10.92
N VAL A 169 7.71 15.76 11.36
CA VAL A 169 6.78 14.70 10.94
C VAL A 169 5.36 15.03 11.41
N LEU A 170 5.19 15.43 12.67
CA LEU A 170 3.89 15.79 13.21
C LEU A 170 3.30 17.04 12.54
N ASN A 171 4.09 18.07 12.29
CA ASN A 171 3.65 19.25 11.56
C ASN A 171 3.19 18.90 10.14
N GLN A 172 3.98 18.08 9.42
CA GLN A 172 3.62 17.65 8.07
C GLN A 172 2.35 16.79 8.06
N ALA A 173 2.19 15.90 9.04
CA ALA A 173 0.99 15.09 9.18
C ALA A 173 -0.25 15.96 9.48
N ALA A 174 -0.11 16.96 10.35
CA ALA A 174 -1.19 17.89 10.68
C ALA A 174 -1.62 18.74 9.47
N VAL A 175 -0.66 19.32 8.74
CA VAL A 175 -0.94 20.12 7.53
C VAL A 175 -1.60 19.29 6.43
N SER A 176 -1.17 18.03 6.25
CA SER A 176 -1.74 17.14 5.25
C SER A 176 -2.99 16.37 5.70
N GLY A 177 -3.47 16.59 6.93
CA GLY A 177 -4.66 15.92 7.46
C GLY A 177 -4.55 14.40 7.48
N LYS A 178 -3.35 13.85 7.77
CA LYS A 178 -3.14 12.40 7.75
C LYS A 178 -3.88 11.73 8.91
N VAL A 179 -4.47 10.57 8.61
CA VAL A 179 -5.10 9.68 9.60
C VAL A 179 -4.22 8.45 9.78
N ASP A 180 -3.89 8.11 11.03
CA ASP A 180 -3.18 6.88 11.37
C ASP A 180 -4.19 5.78 11.69
N HIS A 181 -4.12 4.69 10.94
CA HIS A 181 -5.04 3.55 11.10
C HIS A 181 -4.61 2.57 12.21
N MET A 182 -3.52 2.85 12.90
CA MET A 182 -3.04 2.05 14.04
C MET A 182 -2.88 0.55 13.74
N LEU A 183 -2.34 0.21 12.57
CA LEU A 183 -2.20 -1.17 12.12
C LEU A 183 -0.95 -1.86 12.64
N GLY A 184 0.07 -1.12 13.03
CA GLY A 184 1.32 -1.66 13.53
C GLY A 184 1.37 -1.79 15.06
N LEU A 185 2.48 -2.31 15.56
CA LEU A 185 2.67 -2.48 17.00
C LEU A 185 3.02 -1.18 17.69
N LYS A 186 3.95 -0.41 17.11
CA LYS A 186 4.58 0.75 17.73
C LYS A 186 3.59 1.87 18.03
N GLU A 187 2.74 2.23 17.08
CA GLU A 187 1.72 3.25 17.22
C GLU A 187 0.69 2.89 18.30
N ASN A 188 0.26 1.61 18.36
CA ASN A 188 -0.67 1.16 19.39
C ASN A 188 -0.07 1.23 20.78
N VAL A 189 1.22 0.86 20.93
CA VAL A 189 1.95 0.95 22.20
C VAL A 189 2.07 2.41 22.66
N ILE A 190 2.40 3.33 21.75
CA ILE A 190 2.56 4.77 22.06
C ILE A 190 1.24 5.38 22.56
N VAL A 191 0.12 5.02 21.94
CA VAL A 191 -1.21 5.54 22.31
C VAL A 191 -1.80 4.78 23.51
N GLY A 192 -1.24 3.64 23.91
CA GLY A 192 -1.74 2.84 25.03
C GLY A 192 -2.85 1.85 24.66
N HIS A 193 -3.02 1.58 23.38
CA HIS A 193 -3.95 0.56 22.89
C HIS A 193 -3.31 -0.85 22.98
N LYS A 194 -4.18 -1.89 23.00
CA LYS A 194 -3.71 -3.27 22.85
C LYS A 194 -3.06 -3.44 21.47
N ILE A 195 -1.92 -4.12 21.42
CA ILE A 195 -1.24 -4.43 20.17
C ILE A 195 -2.14 -5.31 19.29
N PRO A 196 -2.15 -5.14 17.97
CA PRO A 196 -2.97 -5.92 17.04
C PRO A 196 -2.38 -7.32 16.79
N ALA A 197 -2.02 -8.03 17.87
CA ALA A 197 -1.47 -9.37 17.87
C ALA A 197 -1.99 -10.16 19.08
N GLY A 198 -2.06 -11.48 18.96
CA GLY A 198 -2.59 -12.34 20.02
C GLY A 198 -4.03 -11.98 20.40
N THR A 199 -4.28 -11.76 21.69
CA THR A 199 -5.60 -11.38 22.23
C THR A 199 -6.06 -9.98 21.84
N GLY A 200 -5.17 -9.11 21.33
CA GLY A 200 -5.49 -7.78 20.85
C GLY A 200 -5.94 -7.71 19.39
N MET A 201 -5.99 -8.83 18.67
CA MET A 201 -6.52 -8.86 17.29
C MET A 201 -8.00 -8.52 17.26
N LYS A 202 -8.43 -7.81 16.23
CA LYS A 202 -9.83 -7.38 16.05
C LYS A 202 -10.85 -8.53 16.17
N LYS A 203 -10.51 -9.73 15.69
CA LYS A 203 -11.36 -10.93 15.77
C LYS A 203 -11.67 -11.43 17.19
N PHE A 204 -10.86 -11.01 18.19
CA PHE A 204 -11.07 -11.37 19.59
C PHE A 204 -11.67 -10.22 20.40
N ARG A 205 -11.96 -9.07 19.78
CA ARG A 205 -12.43 -7.88 20.48
C ARG A 205 -13.84 -8.08 21.05
N ASP A 206 -14.66 -8.78 20.29
CA ASP A 206 -16.06 -9.03 20.60
C ASP A 206 -16.29 -10.44 21.18
N LEU A 207 -15.19 -11.12 21.57
CA LEU A 207 -15.26 -12.46 22.12
C LEU A 207 -15.43 -12.36 23.64
N LEU A 208 -16.63 -12.66 24.10
CA LEU A 208 -16.93 -12.80 25.52
C LEU A 208 -16.64 -14.24 25.95
N VAL A 209 -15.79 -14.38 26.96
CA VAL A 209 -15.49 -15.68 27.58
C VAL A 209 -16.23 -15.73 28.90
N GLY A 210 -17.24 -16.57 29.00
CA GLY A 210 -18.04 -16.76 30.18
C GLY A 210 -18.55 -18.19 30.30
N SER A 211 -19.19 -18.53 31.41
CA SER A 211 -19.94 -19.78 31.57
C SER A 211 -21.28 -19.68 30.82
N VAL A 212 -21.90 -20.84 30.58
CA VAL A 212 -23.26 -20.89 30.00
C VAL A 212 -24.28 -20.16 30.88
N ASP A 213 -24.06 -20.19 32.19
CA ASP A 213 -24.93 -19.52 33.17
C ASP A 213 -24.76 -17.97 33.08
N ASP A 214 -23.59 -17.46 32.80
CA ASP A 214 -23.35 -16.02 32.58
C ASP A 214 -24.05 -15.57 31.29
N LEU A 215 -23.99 -16.38 30.23
CA LEU A 215 -24.68 -16.11 28.98
C LEU A 215 -26.20 -16.02 29.16
N ASN A 216 -26.78 -17.00 29.90
CA ASN A 216 -28.21 -17.01 30.20
C ASN A 216 -28.67 -15.82 31.04
N ARG A 217 -27.81 -15.34 31.98
CA ARG A 217 -28.11 -14.12 32.74
C ARG A 217 -28.12 -12.87 31.87
N MET A 218 -27.14 -12.73 30.97
CA MET A 218 -27.07 -11.58 30.04
C MET A 218 -28.28 -11.57 29.08
N THR A 219 -28.70 -12.74 28.57
CA THR A 219 -29.85 -12.85 27.68
C THR A 219 -31.15 -12.47 28.40
N ASN A 220 -31.32 -12.91 29.64
CA ASN A 220 -32.49 -12.57 30.44
C ASN A 220 -32.55 -11.08 30.82
N GLU A 221 -31.41 -10.45 31.13
CA GLU A 221 -31.32 -9.01 31.39
C GLU A 221 -31.62 -8.18 30.13
N GLU A 222 -31.21 -8.63 28.92
CA GLU A 222 -31.57 -7.97 27.67
C GLU A 222 -33.06 -8.09 27.36
N GLU A 223 -33.69 -9.24 27.63
CA GLU A 223 -35.14 -9.45 27.46
C GLU A 223 -35.97 -8.57 28.43
N GLU A 224 -35.58 -8.46 29.69
CA GLU A 224 -36.23 -7.56 30.66
C GLU A 224 -36.12 -6.08 30.25
N VAL A 225 -34.98 -5.65 29.72
CA VAL A 225 -34.79 -4.26 29.25
C VAL A 225 -35.63 -3.95 28.02
N VAL A 226 -35.85 -4.93 27.15
CA VAL A 226 -36.68 -4.77 25.96
C VAL A 226 -38.17 -4.74 26.34
N GLU A 227 -38.63 -5.54 27.31
CA GLU A 227 -39.99 -5.51 27.80
C GLU A 227 -40.34 -4.17 28.49
N VAL A 228 -39.44 -3.65 29.33
CA VAL A 228 -39.64 -2.34 29.99
C VAL A 228 -39.67 -1.17 28.99
N LYS A 229 -39.00 -1.27 27.85
CA LYS A 229 -39.07 -0.26 26.78
C LYS A 229 -40.34 -0.32 25.92
N ASN A 230 -41.02 -1.45 25.90
CA ASN A 230 -42.25 -1.60 25.13
C ASN A 230 -43.53 -1.28 25.94
N GLU A 231 -43.42 -1.14 27.26
CA GLU A 231 -44.53 -0.76 28.15
C GLU A 231 -44.59 0.73 28.51
N GLY A 232 -43.67 1.55 28.05
CA GLY A 232 -43.60 3.01 28.27
C GLY A 232 -43.73 3.80 26.97
#